data_d21e164d6462b6b2b5fb216bf117ea78
#
_entry.id   d21e164d6462b6b2b5fb216bf117ea78
#
_cell.length_a   1.000
_cell.length_b   1.000
_cell.length_c   1.000
_cell.angle_alpha   90.00
_cell.angle_beta   90.00
_cell.angle_gamma   90.00
#
_symmetry.space_group_name_H-M   'P 1'
#
loop_
_entity.id
_entity.type
_entity.pdbx_description
1 polymer ?
#
loop_
_entity_poly.entity_id
_entity_poly.type
_entity_poly.pdbx_seq_one_letter_code
_entity_poly.pdbx_strand_id
1 'polypeptide(L)'
;HEGKLPRMISPEPGSICGKIPGSMNFDWRRLYDKKGNLRPRPDVLSAIRSMGLIPERPTILYDFNGARSSTMALVLTRCGYKHVSVYLGSWMEWRKSSLPKQNYKVWKP
;
A
#
# COMPACT_ATOMS: atom_id res chain seq x y z
N HIS A 1 18.80 9.15 3.60
CA HIS A 1 18.08 9.18 4.83
C HIS A 1 17.16 8.04 5.07
N GLU A 2 17.35 7.35 6.16
CA GLU A 2 16.61 6.16 6.49
C GLU A 2 15.12 6.42 6.61
N GLY A 3 14.73 7.48 7.28
CA GLY A 3 13.32 7.81 7.49
C GLY A 3 12.58 8.17 6.23
N LYS A 4 13.29 8.36 5.13
CA LYS A 4 12.69 8.76 3.84
C LYS A 4 12.64 7.64 2.82
N LEU A 5 13.18 6.47 3.16
CA LEU A 5 13.06 5.33 2.29
C LEU A 5 11.61 4.87 2.23
N PRO A 6 11.08 4.59 1.04
CA PRO A 6 9.67 4.18 0.92
C PRO A 6 9.42 2.84 1.61
N ARG A 7 8.22 2.72 2.18
CA ARG A 7 7.68 1.43 2.57
C ARG A 7 6.86 0.89 1.41
N MET A 8 7.07 -0.36 1.05
CA MET A 8 6.24 -1.02 0.04
C MET A 8 5.26 -1.94 0.73
N ILE A 9 3.98 -1.76 0.43
CA ILE A 9 2.90 -2.46 1.12
C ILE A 9 2.01 -3.14 0.10
N SER A 10 1.70 -4.41 0.35
CA SER A 10 0.69 -5.14 -0.40
C SER A 10 -0.57 -5.27 0.45
N PRO A 11 -1.71 -4.75 0.01
CA PRO A 11 -2.97 -4.90 0.73
C PRO A 11 -3.68 -6.22 0.48
N GLU A 12 -3.13 -7.10 -0.35
CA GLU A 12 -3.76 -8.38 -0.66
C GLU A 12 -3.82 -9.29 0.56
N PRO A 13 -4.90 -10.09 0.71
CA PRO A 13 -4.98 -11.07 1.80
C PRO A 13 -3.99 -12.21 1.51
N GLY A 14 -2.97 -12.30 2.34
CA GLY A 14 -1.96 -13.35 2.17
C GLY A 14 -1.16 -13.19 0.88
N SER A 15 -0.51 -14.28 0.47
CA SER A 15 0.35 -14.27 -0.72
C SER A 15 -0.35 -14.94 -1.89
N ILE A 16 -1.37 -14.30 -2.41
CA ILE A 16 -2.06 -14.82 -3.59
C ILE A 16 -1.16 -14.73 -4.82
N CYS A 17 -0.46 -13.63 -4.95
CA CYS A 17 0.57 -13.46 -5.97
C CYS A 17 1.90 -13.34 -5.27
N GLY A 18 2.98 -13.29 -6.00
CA GLY A 18 4.28 -13.15 -5.42
C GLY A 18 4.44 -11.85 -4.63
N LYS A 19 5.60 -11.68 -4.06
CA LYS A 19 5.89 -10.54 -3.21
C LYS A 19 7.11 -9.80 -3.74
N ILE A 20 7.01 -8.49 -3.85
CA ILE A 20 8.16 -7.66 -4.19
C ILE A 20 9.11 -7.69 -2.99
N PRO A 21 10.41 -7.96 -3.20
CA PRO A 21 11.36 -8.02 -2.10
C PRO A 21 11.36 -6.76 -1.24
N GLY A 22 11.39 -6.94 0.07
CA GLY A 22 11.38 -5.82 1.00
C GLY A 22 10.00 -5.26 1.31
N SER A 23 8.96 -5.77 0.67
CA SER A 23 7.60 -5.30 0.92
C SER A 23 6.98 -5.98 2.14
N MET A 24 5.96 -5.32 2.68
CA MET A 24 5.18 -5.82 3.80
C MET A 24 3.76 -6.10 3.36
N ASN A 25 3.09 -7.00 4.04
CA ASN A 25 1.69 -7.29 3.78
C ASN A 25 0.81 -6.59 4.82
N PHE A 26 -0.21 -5.89 4.35
CA PHE A 26 -1.24 -5.30 5.20
C PHE A 26 -2.58 -5.65 4.58
N ASP A 27 -3.21 -6.69 5.07
CA ASP A 27 -4.49 -7.15 4.55
C ASP A 27 -5.52 -6.02 4.60
N TRP A 28 -6.05 -5.61 3.45
CA TRP A 28 -6.98 -4.50 3.33
C TRP A 28 -8.23 -4.69 4.19
N ARG A 29 -8.61 -5.95 4.46
CA ARG A 29 -9.80 -6.26 5.25
C ARG A 29 -9.71 -5.76 6.68
N ARG A 30 -8.49 -5.51 7.17
CA ARG A 30 -8.30 -4.95 8.52
C ARG A 30 -8.88 -3.55 8.67
N LEU A 31 -9.15 -2.87 7.57
CA LEU A 31 -9.71 -1.52 7.60
C LEU A 31 -11.23 -1.51 7.65
N TYR A 32 -11.87 -2.66 7.46
CA TYR A 32 -13.31 -2.76 7.34
C TYR A 32 -13.89 -3.63 8.44
N ASP A 33 -15.17 -3.38 8.79
CA ASP A 33 -15.86 -4.20 9.77
C ASP A 33 -16.51 -5.42 9.10
N LYS A 34 -17.22 -6.22 9.88
CA LYS A 34 -17.85 -7.44 9.38
C LYS A 34 -18.96 -7.17 8.37
N LYS A 35 -19.51 -5.97 8.38
CA LYS A 35 -20.56 -5.57 7.45
C LYS A 35 -20.01 -4.98 6.17
N GLY A 36 -18.69 -4.86 6.04
CA GLY A 36 -18.06 -4.29 4.87
C GLY A 36 -17.94 -2.77 4.91
N ASN A 37 -18.21 -2.16 6.05
CA ASN A 37 -18.05 -0.72 6.22
C ASN A 37 -16.66 -0.38 6.71
N LEU A 38 -16.14 0.76 6.26
CA LEU A 38 -14.87 1.26 6.77
C LEU A 38 -15.00 1.50 8.27
N ARG A 39 -14.02 1.00 9.03
CA ARG A 39 -13.99 1.19 10.49
C ARG A 39 -13.82 2.67 10.83
N PRO A 40 -14.20 3.07 12.05
CA PRO A 40 -13.99 4.45 12.49
C PRO A 40 -12.53 4.88 12.35
N ARG A 41 -12.32 6.16 12.09
CA ARG A 41 -10.97 6.68 11.84
C ARG A 41 -9.95 6.31 12.91
N PRO A 42 -10.25 6.38 14.21
CA PRO A 42 -9.26 5.97 15.21
C PRO A 42 -8.81 4.52 15.08
N ASP A 43 -9.74 3.63 14.72
CA ASP A 43 -9.42 2.21 14.55
C ASP A 43 -8.57 1.99 13.29
N VAL A 44 -8.90 2.70 12.22
CA VAL A 44 -8.12 2.65 10.98
C VAL A 44 -6.69 3.14 11.24
N LEU A 45 -6.55 4.26 11.93
CA LEU A 45 -5.24 4.80 12.27
C LEU A 45 -4.43 3.85 13.13
N SER A 46 -5.09 3.23 14.09
CA SER A 46 -4.43 2.25 14.97
C SER A 46 -3.89 1.07 14.17
N ALA A 47 -4.69 0.55 13.24
CA ALA A 47 -4.27 -0.56 12.40
C ALA A 47 -3.08 -0.17 11.51
N ILE A 48 -3.13 1.00 10.93
CA ILE A 48 -2.05 1.49 10.05
C ILE A 48 -0.76 1.67 10.85
N ARG A 49 -0.85 2.29 12.01
CA ARG A 49 0.32 2.54 12.85
C ARG A 49 0.94 1.26 13.38
N SER A 50 0.12 0.24 13.60
CA SER A 50 0.62 -1.05 14.08
C SER A 50 1.57 -1.71 13.08
N MET A 51 1.52 -1.30 11.82
CA MET A 51 2.43 -1.77 10.78
C MET A 51 3.69 -0.93 10.66
N GLY A 52 3.85 0.08 11.50
CA GLY A 52 4.99 0.97 11.43
C GLY A 52 4.88 2.03 10.35
N LEU A 53 3.70 2.23 9.78
CA LEU A 53 3.50 3.26 8.77
C LEU A 53 3.27 4.60 9.45
N ILE A 54 4.09 5.58 9.10
CA ILE A 54 3.99 6.93 9.64
C ILE A 54 3.80 7.93 8.50
N PRO A 55 3.09 9.04 8.74
CA PRO A 55 2.79 10.00 7.67
C PRO A 55 4.02 10.60 7.00
N GLU A 56 5.12 10.73 7.72
CA GLU A 56 6.34 11.35 7.23
C GLU A 56 7.14 10.46 6.29
N ARG A 57 6.90 9.16 6.31
CA ARG A 57 7.63 8.21 5.49
C ARG A 57 6.84 7.84 4.25
N PRO A 58 7.43 7.92 3.07
CA PRO A 58 6.71 7.54 1.85
C PRO A 58 6.23 6.10 1.90
N THR A 59 5.02 5.87 1.43
CA THR A 59 4.40 4.55 1.36
C THR A 59 4.00 4.26 -0.09
N ILE A 60 4.47 3.14 -0.62
CA ILE A 60 4.14 2.70 -1.96
C ILE A 60 3.30 1.43 -1.85
N LEU A 61 2.12 1.46 -2.45
CA LEU A 61 1.21 0.33 -2.43
C LEU A 61 1.25 -0.40 -3.76
N TYR A 62 1.13 -1.71 -3.71
CA TYR A 62 0.99 -2.53 -4.90
C TYR A 62 0.12 -3.74 -4.58
N ASP A 63 -0.58 -4.24 -5.60
CA ASP A 63 -1.31 -5.50 -5.46
C ASP A 63 -1.13 -6.27 -6.77
N PHE A 64 -2.10 -7.05 -7.19
CA PHE A 64 -1.98 -7.78 -8.43
C PHE A 64 -2.01 -6.84 -9.64
N ASN A 65 -2.94 -5.90 -9.67
CA ASN A 65 -3.14 -4.99 -10.80
C ASN A 65 -3.37 -3.53 -10.43
N GLY A 66 -3.23 -3.16 -9.15
CA GLY A 66 -3.37 -1.77 -8.69
C GLY A 66 -4.73 -1.38 -8.16
N ALA A 67 -5.75 -2.22 -8.35
CA ALA A 67 -7.12 -1.84 -7.97
C ALA A 67 -7.31 -1.65 -6.48
N ARG A 68 -6.89 -2.62 -5.67
CA ARG A 68 -7.02 -2.53 -4.21
C ARG A 68 -6.09 -1.51 -3.62
N SER A 69 -4.90 -1.39 -4.20
CA SER A 69 -3.92 -0.41 -3.75
C SER A 69 -4.44 1.00 -3.92
N SER A 70 -5.14 1.28 -5.01
CA SER A 70 -5.72 2.60 -5.24
C SER A 70 -6.74 2.96 -4.17
N THR A 71 -7.59 2.01 -3.80
CA THR A 71 -8.57 2.23 -2.74
C THR A 71 -7.89 2.48 -1.40
N MET A 72 -6.89 1.67 -1.06
CA MET A 72 -6.17 1.84 0.19
C MET A 72 -5.41 3.16 0.23
N ALA A 73 -4.87 3.60 -0.91
CA ALA A 73 -4.17 4.87 -0.99
C ALA A 73 -5.10 6.03 -0.64
N LEU A 74 -6.35 5.97 -1.08
CA LEU A 74 -7.33 7.00 -0.73
C LEU A 74 -7.61 7.01 0.77
N VAL A 75 -7.74 5.84 1.38
CA VAL A 75 -7.96 5.75 2.83
C VAL A 75 -6.78 6.35 3.59
N LEU A 76 -5.56 5.98 3.22
CA LEU A 76 -4.36 6.53 3.87
C LEU A 76 -4.29 8.05 3.71
N THR A 77 -4.59 8.54 2.53
CA THR A 77 -4.56 9.98 2.27
C THR A 77 -5.55 10.72 3.16
N ARG A 78 -6.75 10.17 3.33
CA ARG A 78 -7.76 10.76 4.23
C ARG A 78 -7.34 10.73 5.69
N CYS A 79 -6.45 9.80 6.04
CA CYS A 79 -5.91 9.71 7.40
C CYS A 79 -4.70 10.60 7.62
N GLY A 80 -4.36 11.45 6.67
CA GLY A 80 -3.28 12.41 6.83
C GLY A 80 -1.93 11.95 6.27
N TYR A 81 -1.88 10.81 5.58
CA TYR A 81 -0.66 10.33 4.94
C TYR A 81 -0.50 11.03 3.60
N LYS A 82 0.50 11.90 3.49
CA LYS A 82 0.68 12.77 2.32
C LYS A 82 1.60 12.19 1.25
N HIS A 83 2.38 11.19 1.61
CA HIS A 83 3.39 10.63 0.71
C HIS A 83 3.02 9.21 0.32
N VAL A 84 1.80 9.04 -0.18
CA VAL A 84 1.27 7.74 -0.60
C VAL A 84 1.24 7.69 -2.12
N SER A 85 1.69 6.58 -2.68
CA SER A 85 1.63 6.34 -4.11
C SER A 85 1.28 4.89 -4.39
N VAL A 86 0.81 4.61 -5.59
CA VAL A 86 0.48 3.27 -6.04
C VAL A 86 1.34 2.92 -7.24
N TYR A 87 2.00 1.77 -7.18
CA TYR A 87 2.69 1.23 -8.32
C TYR A 87 1.65 0.57 -9.23
N LEU A 88 1.27 1.27 -10.30
CA LEU A 88 0.13 0.87 -11.14
C LEU A 88 0.31 -0.47 -11.83
N GLY A 89 1.52 -0.79 -12.28
CA GLY A 89 1.80 -2.08 -12.89
C GLY A 89 1.70 -3.23 -11.92
N SER A 90 1.95 -2.94 -10.63
CA SER A 90 1.85 -3.87 -9.54
C SER A 90 2.58 -5.17 -9.82
N TRP A 91 2.11 -6.28 -9.23
CA TRP A 91 2.78 -7.56 -9.39
C TRP A 91 2.80 -8.04 -10.84
N MET A 92 1.77 -7.76 -11.60
CA MET A 92 1.71 -8.21 -13.00
C MET A 92 2.88 -7.67 -13.82
N GLU A 93 3.23 -6.41 -13.62
CA GLU A 93 4.35 -5.80 -14.32
C GLU A 93 5.69 -6.23 -13.70
N TRP A 94 5.77 -6.22 -12.38
CA TRP A 94 7.01 -6.54 -11.68
C TRP A 94 7.56 -7.90 -12.07
N ARG A 95 6.71 -8.91 -12.08
CA ARG A 95 7.16 -10.29 -12.35
C ARG A 95 7.61 -10.50 -13.78
N LYS A 96 7.21 -9.64 -14.70
CA LYS A 96 7.53 -9.76 -16.12
C LYS A 96 8.62 -8.80 -16.60
N SER A 97 8.87 -7.76 -15.83
CA SER A 97 9.68 -6.66 -16.31
C SER A 97 11.13 -6.80 -15.94
N SER A 98 12.02 -6.44 -16.87
CA SER A 98 13.44 -6.28 -16.60
C SER A 98 13.84 -4.80 -16.58
N LEU A 99 12.84 -3.90 -16.61
CA LEU A 99 13.12 -2.46 -16.61
C LEU A 99 13.68 -2.00 -15.28
N PRO A 100 14.53 -0.97 -15.28
CA PRO A 100 14.95 -0.34 -14.04
C PRO A 100 13.76 0.19 -13.26
N LYS A 101 13.80 0.10 -11.94
CA LYS A 101 12.67 0.47 -11.08
C LYS A 101 12.24 1.92 -11.22
N GLN A 102 13.16 2.82 -11.54
CA GLN A 102 12.80 4.23 -11.72
C GLN A 102 11.90 4.47 -12.93
N ASN A 103 11.74 3.47 -13.81
CA ASN A 103 10.88 3.58 -14.97
C ASN A 103 9.47 3.06 -14.71
N TYR A 104 9.21 2.52 -13.53
CA TYR A 104 7.88 2.03 -13.19
C TYR A 104 6.96 3.20 -12.85
N LYS A 105 5.74 3.13 -13.39
CA LYS A 105 4.76 4.20 -13.17
C LYS A 105 4.12 4.10 -11.81
N VAL A 106 3.99 5.24 -11.15
CA VAL A 106 3.31 5.34 -9.86
C VAL A 106 2.20 6.36 -9.97
N TRP A 107 1.12 6.09 -9.26
CA TRP A 107 -0.01 7.00 -9.15
C TRP A 107 -0.06 7.55 -7.73
N LYS A 108 -0.37 8.85 -7.62
CA LYS A 108 -0.53 9.51 -6.32
C LYS A 108 -1.94 10.07 -6.23
N PRO A 109 -2.65 9.79 -5.13
CA PRO A 109 -3.98 10.32 -4.92
C PRO A 109 -4.02 11.83 -4.87
#